data_3011fe55dda03337722be0b09c95598f
#
_entry.id   3011fe55dda03337722be0b09c95598f
#
_cell.length_a   1.000
_cell.length_b   1.000
_cell.length_c   1.000
_cell.angle_alpha   90.00
_cell.angle_beta   90.00
_cell.angle_gamma   90.00
#
_symmetry.space_group_name_H-M   'P 1'
#
loop_
_entity.id
_entity.type
_entity.pdbx_description
1 polymer ?
#
loop_
_entity_poly.entity_id
_entity_poly.type
_entity_poly.pdbx_seq_one_letter_code
_entity_poly.pdbx_strand_id
1 'polypeptide(L)'
;NTRPESVNAKILKQFIEIGLDRLSVGLEHGNFNFRKNVLKRNPSNETLLEHLEIIANSGVSFSINNIIGFPTETREMIFETIEFNRLIRGFDALTISIFTPYQGTELRELAIKENYYDSESLTTHTTSSSLLKMPHLTSEQIDGIFRTFLMYVRFEKELLPEIERAESFTSEGNRIWKQLFDLYQERYY
;
A
#
# COMPACT_ATOMS: atom_id res chain seq x y z
N ASN A 1 10.15 11.03 5.89
CA ASN A 1 8.90 10.26 5.98
C ASN A 1 7.94 10.97 6.95
N THR A 2 6.66 11.00 6.63
CA THR A 2 5.62 11.60 7.47
C THR A 2 4.31 10.84 7.34
N ARG A 3 3.35 11.14 8.23
CA ARG A 3 1.96 10.69 8.09
C ARG A 3 1.13 11.83 7.50
N PRO A 4 0.09 11.56 6.69
CA PRO A 4 -0.75 12.61 6.11
C PRO A 4 -1.26 13.59 7.16
N GLU A 5 -1.82 13.07 8.25
CA GLU A 5 -2.40 13.84 9.35
C GLU A 5 -1.41 14.71 10.14
N SER A 6 -0.12 14.52 9.93
CA SER A 6 0.94 15.34 10.56
C SER A 6 1.28 16.59 9.74
N VAL A 7 0.77 16.69 8.51
CA VAL A 7 1.07 17.79 7.60
C VAL A 7 -0.05 18.82 7.66
N ASN A 8 0.33 20.08 7.84
CA ASN A 8 -0.57 21.22 7.66
C ASN A 8 0.09 22.29 6.78
N ALA A 9 -0.70 23.13 6.15
CA ALA A 9 -0.24 24.14 5.19
C ALA A 9 0.84 25.08 5.76
N LYS A 10 0.73 25.46 7.05
CA LYS A 10 1.70 26.37 7.69
C LYS A 10 3.07 25.71 7.84
N ILE A 11 3.09 24.50 8.41
CA ILE A 11 4.33 23.75 8.62
C ILE A 11 4.96 23.40 7.27
N LEU A 12 4.15 22.94 6.31
CA LEU A 12 4.63 22.59 4.98
C LEU A 12 5.30 23.78 4.28
N LYS A 13 4.68 24.96 4.34
CA LYS A 13 5.27 26.18 3.80
C LYS A 13 6.64 26.49 4.40
N GLN A 14 6.79 26.38 5.74
CA GLN A 14 8.07 26.60 6.41
C GLN A 14 9.15 25.62 5.95
N PHE A 15 8.80 24.33 5.77
CA PHE A 15 9.73 23.33 5.26
C PHE A 15 10.16 23.62 3.82
N ILE A 16 9.25 24.08 2.98
CA ILE A 16 9.54 24.48 1.58
C ILE A 16 10.53 25.66 1.58
N GLU A 17 10.31 26.66 2.43
CA GLU A 17 11.20 27.84 2.53
C GLU A 17 12.64 27.48 2.93
N ILE A 18 12.84 26.37 3.65
CA ILE A 18 14.18 25.87 4.03
C ILE A 18 14.69 24.73 3.13
N GLY A 19 14.02 24.48 1.98
CA GLY A 19 14.52 23.58 0.95
C GLY A 19 13.95 22.17 0.97
N LEU A 20 12.73 21.97 1.49
CA LEU A 20 12.04 20.67 1.34
C LEU A 20 11.79 20.41 -0.14
N ASP A 21 12.39 19.34 -0.66
CA ASP A 21 12.27 18.89 -2.05
C ASP A 21 11.20 17.81 -2.23
N ARG A 22 11.12 16.86 -1.32
CA ARG A 22 10.25 15.70 -1.45
C ARG A 22 9.69 15.21 -0.10
N LEU A 23 8.45 14.71 -0.13
CA LEU A 23 7.82 14.01 0.98
C LEU A 23 7.61 12.53 0.66
N SER A 24 7.81 11.67 1.65
CA SER A 24 7.38 10.28 1.63
C SER A 24 6.28 10.12 2.68
N VAL A 25 5.07 9.77 2.25
CA VAL A 25 3.86 9.81 3.06
C VAL A 25 3.34 8.40 3.30
N GLY A 26 3.37 7.95 4.56
CA GLY A 26 2.87 6.65 4.98
C GLY A 26 1.34 6.68 5.15
N LEU A 27 0.59 6.27 4.13
CA LEU A 27 -0.83 5.99 4.22
C LEU A 27 -1.07 4.67 4.96
N GLU A 28 -0.32 3.67 4.60
CA GLU A 28 -0.27 2.29 5.05
C GLU A 28 -1.48 1.48 4.58
N HIS A 29 -2.71 1.93 4.84
CA HIS A 29 -3.92 1.16 4.56
C HIS A 29 -5.14 2.07 4.32
N GLY A 30 -6.03 1.72 3.36
CA GLY A 30 -7.23 2.50 3.01
C GLY A 30 -8.46 2.24 3.88
N ASN A 31 -8.60 1.03 4.46
CA ASN A 31 -9.74 0.72 5.32
C ASN A 31 -9.62 1.42 6.67
N PHE A 32 -10.57 2.29 6.98
CA PHE A 32 -10.57 3.07 8.24
C PHE A 32 -10.62 2.20 9.49
N ASN A 33 -11.49 1.19 9.51
CA ASN A 33 -11.65 0.33 10.68
C ASN A 33 -10.37 -0.49 10.95
N PHE A 34 -9.74 -0.99 9.90
CA PHE A 34 -8.46 -1.68 10.00
C PHE A 34 -7.36 -0.74 10.52
N ARG A 35 -7.22 0.46 9.95
CA ARG A 35 -6.26 1.46 10.45
C ARG A 35 -6.48 1.78 11.92
N LYS A 36 -7.74 2.01 12.32
CA LYS A 36 -8.09 2.37 13.70
C LYS A 36 -7.84 1.24 14.68
N ASN A 37 -8.30 0.04 14.38
CA ASN A 37 -8.33 -1.07 15.34
C ASN A 37 -7.04 -1.87 15.36
N VAL A 38 -6.39 -2.04 14.21
CA VAL A 38 -5.18 -2.86 14.04
C VAL A 38 -3.92 -2.00 14.02
N LEU A 39 -3.88 -0.95 13.20
CA LEU A 39 -2.70 -0.08 13.09
C LEU A 39 -2.68 1.07 14.11
N LYS A 40 -3.73 1.19 14.95
CA LYS A 40 -3.88 2.24 15.99
C LYS A 40 -3.76 3.66 15.42
N ARG A 41 -4.32 3.89 14.22
CA ARG A 41 -4.34 5.18 13.54
C ARG A 41 -5.80 5.63 13.33
N ASN A 42 -6.18 6.73 13.98
CA ASN A 42 -7.57 7.21 14.11
C ASN A 42 -8.10 8.17 13.02
N PRO A 43 -7.28 8.85 12.18
CA PRO A 43 -7.84 9.80 11.21
C PRO A 43 -8.81 9.12 10.25
N SER A 44 -9.95 9.78 9.96
CA SER A 44 -10.91 9.30 8.97
C SER A 44 -10.36 9.37 7.56
N ASN A 45 -11.00 8.72 6.59
CA ASN A 45 -10.59 8.78 5.20
C ASN A 45 -10.72 10.20 4.64
N GLU A 46 -11.76 10.93 5.03
CA GLU A 46 -11.97 12.34 4.65
C GLU A 46 -10.83 13.21 5.16
N THR A 47 -10.47 13.08 6.44
CA THR A 47 -9.34 13.81 7.05
C THR A 47 -8.03 13.51 6.32
N LEU A 48 -7.77 12.25 5.99
CA LEU A 48 -6.54 11.89 5.25
C LEU A 48 -6.51 12.52 3.85
N LEU A 49 -7.64 12.51 3.13
CA LEU A 49 -7.73 13.14 1.80
C LEU A 49 -7.53 14.66 1.88
N GLU A 50 -8.10 15.34 2.88
CA GLU A 50 -7.89 16.78 3.10
C GLU A 50 -6.39 17.11 3.29
N HIS A 51 -5.69 16.33 4.12
CA HIS A 51 -4.25 16.53 4.33
C HIS A 51 -3.41 16.19 3.09
N LEU A 52 -3.77 15.15 2.34
CA LEU A 52 -3.11 14.81 1.08
C LEU A 52 -3.33 15.88 0.01
N GLU A 53 -4.50 16.51 -0.03
CA GLU A 53 -4.79 17.62 -0.92
C GLU A 53 -3.95 18.87 -0.58
N ILE A 54 -3.72 19.14 0.71
CA ILE A 54 -2.79 20.20 1.14
C ILE A 54 -1.38 19.94 0.57
N ILE A 55 -0.91 18.69 0.63
CA ILE A 55 0.40 18.32 0.09
C ILE A 55 0.41 18.49 -1.44
N ALA A 56 -0.59 17.97 -2.14
CA ALA A 56 -0.71 18.05 -3.59
C ALA A 56 -0.72 19.50 -4.10
N ASN A 57 -1.44 20.39 -3.40
CA ASN A 57 -1.55 21.80 -3.75
C ASN A 57 -0.30 22.64 -3.38
N SER A 58 0.64 22.07 -2.62
CA SER A 58 1.86 22.78 -2.22
C SER A 58 2.93 22.85 -3.31
N GLY A 59 2.85 21.99 -4.32
CA GLY A 59 3.87 21.84 -5.37
C GLY A 59 5.09 21.00 -4.97
N VAL A 60 5.12 20.46 -3.74
CA VAL A 60 6.18 19.55 -3.30
C VAL A 60 5.94 18.14 -3.86
N SER A 61 6.95 17.57 -4.48
CA SER A 61 6.95 16.16 -4.89
C SER A 61 6.65 15.23 -3.72
N PHE A 62 5.77 14.24 -3.90
CA PHE A 62 5.52 13.29 -2.83
C PHE A 62 5.19 11.88 -3.31
N SER A 63 5.56 10.90 -2.49
CA SER A 63 5.20 9.50 -2.67
C SER A 63 4.24 9.04 -1.60
N ILE A 64 3.35 8.10 -1.98
CA ILE A 64 2.45 7.41 -1.05
C ILE A 64 2.99 6.01 -0.80
N ASN A 65 3.07 5.62 0.47
CA ASN A 65 3.50 4.28 0.85
C ASN A 65 2.32 3.50 1.45
N ASN A 66 2.17 2.26 1.01
CA ASN A 66 1.15 1.32 1.47
C ASN A 66 1.81 0.01 1.91
N ILE A 67 1.12 -0.73 2.77
CA ILE A 67 1.51 -2.07 3.17
C ILE A 67 0.30 -2.98 3.03
N ILE A 68 0.49 -4.18 2.49
CA ILE A 68 -0.52 -5.23 2.38
C ILE A 68 -0.03 -6.53 3.03
N GLY A 69 -0.94 -7.48 3.23
CA GLY A 69 -0.61 -8.78 3.83
C GLY A 69 -0.46 -8.72 5.34
N PHE A 70 -1.11 -7.77 6.01
CA PHE A 70 -1.18 -7.72 7.47
C PHE A 70 -1.91 -8.93 8.06
N PRO A 71 -1.59 -9.35 9.31
CA PRO A 71 -2.41 -10.34 9.99
C PRO A 71 -3.87 -9.88 10.08
N THR A 72 -4.80 -10.78 9.78
CA THR A 72 -6.26 -10.54 9.72
C THR A 72 -6.78 -9.67 8.57
N GLU A 73 -5.91 -9.17 7.70
CA GLU A 73 -6.34 -8.43 6.51
C GLU A 73 -7.01 -9.37 5.51
N THR A 74 -8.06 -8.90 4.85
CA THR A 74 -8.75 -9.63 3.78
C THR A 74 -8.46 -9.02 2.41
N ARG A 75 -8.74 -9.77 1.34
CA ARG A 75 -8.62 -9.27 -0.03
C ARG A 75 -9.45 -7.99 -0.24
N GLU A 76 -10.67 -7.96 0.28
CA GLU A 76 -11.56 -6.80 0.17
C GLU A 76 -10.95 -5.56 0.82
N MET A 77 -10.30 -5.70 1.98
CA MET A 77 -9.61 -4.59 2.66
C MET A 77 -8.43 -4.05 1.84
N ILE A 78 -7.70 -4.93 1.14
CA ILE A 78 -6.66 -4.49 0.20
C ILE A 78 -7.28 -3.68 -0.95
N PHE A 79 -8.42 -4.14 -1.50
CA PHE A 79 -9.11 -3.40 -2.55
C PHE A 79 -9.67 -2.07 -2.07
N GLU A 80 -10.14 -1.95 -0.83
CA GLU A 80 -10.47 -0.64 -0.24
C GLU A 80 -9.23 0.28 -0.19
N THR A 81 -8.04 -0.28 0.05
CA THR A 81 -6.78 0.48 0.00
C THR A 81 -6.46 0.93 -1.43
N ILE A 82 -6.68 0.08 -2.42
CA ILE A 82 -6.53 0.42 -3.85
C ILE A 82 -7.50 1.56 -4.21
N GLU A 83 -8.79 1.41 -3.92
CA GLU A 83 -9.80 2.44 -4.23
C GLU A 83 -9.52 3.76 -3.51
N PHE A 84 -9.02 3.71 -2.27
CA PHE A 84 -8.59 4.93 -1.57
C PHE A 84 -7.42 5.62 -2.28
N ASN A 85 -6.41 4.87 -2.72
CA ASN A 85 -5.28 5.43 -3.47
C ASN A 85 -5.71 6.05 -4.81
N ARG A 86 -6.76 5.54 -5.46
CA ARG A 86 -7.34 6.12 -6.69
C ARG A 86 -7.94 7.51 -6.49
N LEU A 87 -8.32 7.86 -5.27
CA LEU A 87 -8.84 9.20 -4.93
C LEU A 87 -7.73 10.23 -4.72
N ILE A 88 -6.50 9.80 -4.44
CA ILE A 88 -5.37 10.70 -4.16
C ILE A 88 -4.85 11.28 -5.47
N ARG A 89 -4.62 12.59 -5.50
CA ARG A 89 -4.12 13.31 -6.66
C ARG A 89 -2.71 13.86 -6.41
N GLY A 90 -1.96 14.06 -7.47
CA GLY A 90 -0.71 14.83 -7.46
C GLY A 90 0.50 14.08 -6.88
N PHE A 91 0.42 12.79 -6.53
CA PHE A 91 1.60 12.04 -6.12
C PHE A 91 2.44 11.59 -7.34
N ASP A 92 3.75 11.64 -7.20
CA ASP A 92 4.71 11.24 -8.25
C ASP A 92 4.94 9.73 -8.24
N ALA A 93 4.96 9.13 -7.04
CA ALA A 93 5.24 7.71 -6.88
C ALA A 93 4.29 7.07 -5.86
N LEU A 94 3.99 5.80 -6.11
CA LEU A 94 3.25 4.94 -5.20
C LEU A 94 4.12 3.73 -4.88
N THR A 95 4.33 3.48 -3.59
CA THR A 95 5.11 2.35 -3.11
C THR A 95 4.20 1.38 -2.37
N ILE A 96 4.39 0.11 -2.63
CA ILE A 96 3.73 -0.97 -1.91
C ILE A 96 4.77 -1.86 -1.26
N SER A 97 4.49 -2.32 -0.04
CA SER A 97 5.31 -3.29 0.69
C SER A 97 4.44 -4.43 1.20
N ILE A 98 5.03 -5.60 1.36
CA ILE A 98 4.37 -6.73 2.03
C ILE A 98 4.71 -6.66 3.52
N PHE A 99 3.73 -6.89 4.38
CA PHE A 99 3.90 -6.88 5.82
C PHE A 99 5.00 -7.86 6.26
N THR A 100 5.90 -7.37 7.08
CA THR A 100 7.01 -8.14 7.65
C THR A 100 6.85 -8.19 9.17
N PRO A 101 6.74 -9.39 9.79
CA PRO A 101 6.48 -9.55 11.22
C PRO A 101 7.76 -9.31 12.05
N TYR A 102 8.18 -8.05 12.21
CA TYR A 102 9.37 -7.69 12.96
C TYR A 102 9.24 -8.00 14.43
N GLN A 103 10.31 -8.55 15.02
CA GLN A 103 10.37 -8.90 16.42
C GLN A 103 10.06 -7.71 17.33
N GLY A 104 9.27 -7.94 18.39
CA GLY A 104 8.88 -6.91 19.36
C GLY A 104 7.71 -6.02 18.89
N THR A 105 7.03 -6.34 17.79
CA THR A 105 5.85 -5.61 17.34
C THR A 105 4.55 -6.33 17.71
N GLU A 106 3.51 -5.54 18.08
CA GLU A 106 2.17 -6.09 18.38
C GLU A 106 1.59 -6.89 17.22
N LEU A 107 1.89 -6.51 15.98
CA LEU A 107 1.40 -7.22 14.79
C LEU A 107 2.08 -8.58 14.60
N ARG A 108 3.33 -8.73 15.00
CA ARG A 108 3.97 -10.06 15.05
C ARG A 108 3.30 -10.95 16.09
N GLU A 109 3.05 -10.42 17.29
CA GLU A 109 2.37 -11.16 18.36
C GLU A 109 0.95 -11.57 17.93
N LEU A 110 0.24 -10.68 17.21
CA LEU A 110 -1.05 -11.02 16.62
C LEU A 110 -0.93 -12.17 15.61
N ALA A 111 0.05 -12.11 14.70
CA ALA A 111 0.27 -13.17 13.71
C ALA A 111 0.60 -14.52 14.35
N ILE A 112 1.39 -14.53 15.42
CA ILE A 112 1.71 -15.75 16.19
C ILE A 112 0.45 -16.29 16.90
N LYS A 113 -0.30 -15.42 17.57
CA LYS A 113 -1.55 -15.77 18.27
C LYS A 113 -2.58 -16.43 17.35
N GLU A 114 -2.71 -15.91 16.15
CA GLU A 114 -3.62 -16.43 15.13
C GLU A 114 -3.05 -17.65 14.37
N ASN A 115 -1.86 -18.13 14.75
CA ASN A 115 -1.13 -19.23 14.08
C ASN A 115 -0.80 -18.94 12.60
N TYR A 116 -0.65 -17.69 12.22
CA TYR A 116 -0.23 -17.28 10.87
C TYR A 116 1.28 -17.20 10.71
N TYR A 117 2.02 -17.14 11.82
CA TYR A 117 3.48 -17.06 11.84
C TYR A 117 4.07 -17.89 13.00
N ASP A 118 5.18 -18.57 12.73
CA ASP A 118 5.87 -19.37 13.75
C ASP A 118 6.76 -18.48 14.62
N SER A 119 6.61 -18.58 15.96
CA SER A 119 7.35 -17.78 16.94
C SER A 119 8.87 -17.96 16.85
N GLU A 120 9.33 -19.16 16.50
CA GLU A 120 10.75 -19.50 16.37
C GLU A 120 11.35 -19.03 15.02
N SER A 121 10.52 -18.62 14.08
CA SER A 121 10.98 -18.14 12.78
C SER A 121 11.73 -16.82 12.91
N LEU A 122 12.93 -16.78 12.32
CA LEU A 122 13.66 -15.54 12.16
C LEU A 122 13.04 -14.71 11.01
N THR A 123 12.70 -13.48 11.33
CA THR A 123 12.23 -12.55 10.30
C THR A 123 13.42 -12.07 9.47
N THR A 124 13.46 -12.50 8.23
CA THR A 124 14.39 -11.95 7.25
C THR A 124 13.77 -10.71 6.62
N HIS A 125 14.59 -9.73 6.26
CA HIS A 125 14.09 -8.61 5.46
C HIS A 125 13.69 -9.15 4.10
N THR A 126 12.38 -9.16 3.83
CA THR A 126 11.86 -9.62 2.54
C THR A 126 10.94 -8.57 1.95
N THR A 127 11.07 -8.39 0.66
CA THR A 127 10.18 -7.54 -0.14
C THR A 127 9.46 -8.35 -1.23
N SER A 128 9.68 -9.66 -1.27
CA SER A 128 9.32 -10.47 -2.43
C SER A 128 8.15 -11.43 -2.19
N SER A 129 7.81 -11.77 -0.94
CA SER A 129 6.70 -12.68 -0.66
C SER A 129 6.22 -12.54 0.78
N SER A 130 4.94 -12.86 1.02
CA SER A 130 4.37 -12.87 2.38
C SER A 130 4.92 -14.03 3.20
N LEU A 131 5.30 -13.73 4.44
CA LEU A 131 5.73 -14.73 5.42
C LEU A 131 4.55 -15.31 6.23
N LEU A 132 3.36 -14.74 6.11
CA LEU A 132 2.19 -15.19 6.84
C LEU A 132 1.46 -16.32 6.12
N LYS A 133 0.98 -17.30 6.88
CA LYS A 133 0.15 -18.42 6.40
C LYS A 133 -1.29 -18.20 6.82
N MET A 134 -1.97 -17.26 6.17
CA MET A 134 -3.36 -16.94 6.46
C MET A 134 -4.30 -17.82 5.62
N PRO A 135 -5.33 -18.46 6.22
CA PRO A 135 -6.22 -19.36 5.49
C PRO A 135 -7.17 -18.61 4.54
N HIS A 136 -7.46 -17.35 4.82
CA HIS A 136 -8.40 -16.50 4.07
C HIS A 136 -7.72 -15.59 3.05
N LEU A 137 -6.39 -15.46 3.11
CA LEU A 137 -5.60 -14.65 2.18
C LEU A 137 -4.21 -15.29 2.06
N THR A 138 -4.02 -16.09 1.03
CA THR A 138 -2.77 -16.85 0.86
C THR A 138 -1.61 -15.96 0.45
N SER A 139 -0.38 -16.41 0.71
CA SER A 139 0.83 -15.70 0.27
C SER A 139 0.85 -15.51 -1.25
N GLU A 140 0.40 -16.49 -2.03
CA GLU A 140 0.31 -16.36 -3.49
C GLU A 140 -0.66 -15.27 -3.92
N GLN A 141 -1.81 -15.14 -3.25
CA GLN A 141 -2.76 -14.04 -3.49
C GLN A 141 -2.17 -12.68 -3.14
N ILE A 142 -1.47 -12.57 -2.00
CA ILE A 142 -0.79 -11.34 -1.61
C ILE A 142 0.28 -10.95 -2.64
N ASP A 143 1.11 -11.91 -3.05
CA ASP A 143 2.18 -11.70 -4.02
C ASP A 143 1.62 -11.31 -5.39
N GLY A 144 0.49 -11.90 -5.78
CA GLY A 144 -0.24 -11.55 -7.00
C GLY A 144 -0.75 -10.11 -6.97
N ILE A 145 -1.41 -9.71 -5.89
CA ILE A 145 -1.87 -8.33 -5.72
C ILE A 145 -0.67 -7.37 -5.62
N PHE A 146 0.39 -7.74 -4.90
CA PHE A 146 1.59 -6.92 -4.79
C PHE A 146 2.16 -6.53 -6.16
N ARG A 147 2.29 -7.49 -7.07
CA ARG A 147 2.84 -7.22 -8.43
C ARG A 147 1.90 -6.41 -9.32
N THR A 148 0.59 -6.40 -9.02
CA THR A 148 -0.43 -5.71 -9.83
C THR A 148 -1.01 -4.46 -9.17
N PHE A 149 -0.65 -4.16 -7.92
CA PHE A 149 -1.23 -3.07 -7.12
C PHE A 149 -1.21 -1.72 -7.84
N LEU A 150 -0.07 -1.35 -8.43
CA LEU A 150 0.07 -0.09 -9.16
C LEU A 150 -0.85 -0.03 -10.39
N MET A 151 -1.06 -1.15 -11.06
CA MET A 151 -1.97 -1.27 -12.19
C MET A 151 -3.41 -1.06 -11.75
N TYR A 152 -3.82 -1.70 -10.65
CA TYR A 152 -5.14 -1.50 -10.05
C TYR A 152 -5.41 -0.04 -9.69
N VAL A 153 -4.41 0.67 -9.18
CA VAL A 153 -4.55 2.09 -8.82
C VAL A 153 -4.62 3.00 -10.03
N ARG A 154 -3.86 2.73 -11.08
CA ARG A 154 -3.65 3.68 -12.20
C ARG A 154 -4.53 3.42 -13.42
N PHE A 155 -4.84 2.16 -13.72
CA PHE A 155 -5.60 1.84 -14.91
C PHE A 155 -7.10 2.07 -14.76
N GLU A 156 -7.78 2.21 -15.89
CA GLU A 156 -9.23 2.31 -16.01
C GLU A 156 -9.91 1.01 -15.55
N LYS A 157 -11.16 1.12 -15.09
CA LYS A 157 -11.90 -0.04 -14.53
C LYS A 157 -12.14 -1.16 -15.53
N GLU A 158 -12.14 -0.86 -16.81
CA GLU A 158 -12.29 -1.82 -17.90
C GLU A 158 -11.15 -2.85 -17.96
N LEU A 159 -9.96 -2.48 -17.48
CA LEU A 159 -8.79 -3.38 -17.43
C LEU A 159 -8.73 -4.23 -16.15
N LEU A 160 -9.58 -3.99 -15.15
CA LEU A 160 -9.54 -4.73 -13.88
C LEU A 160 -9.64 -6.25 -14.05
N PRO A 161 -10.48 -6.82 -14.95
CA PRO A 161 -10.52 -8.27 -15.16
C PRO A 161 -9.20 -8.84 -15.71
N GLU A 162 -8.49 -8.08 -16.54
CA GLU A 162 -7.17 -8.50 -17.07
C GLU A 162 -6.09 -8.39 -15.98
N ILE A 163 -6.14 -7.34 -15.15
CA ILE A 163 -5.24 -7.17 -14.02
C ILE A 163 -5.40 -8.33 -13.02
N GLU A 164 -6.64 -8.75 -12.75
CA GLU A 164 -6.90 -9.91 -11.89
C GLU A 164 -6.30 -11.20 -12.46
N ARG A 165 -6.42 -11.45 -13.76
CA ARG A 165 -5.75 -12.59 -14.41
C ARG A 165 -4.22 -12.49 -14.32
N ALA A 166 -3.69 -11.27 -14.33
CA ALA A 166 -2.27 -11.01 -14.21
C ALA A 166 -1.72 -11.24 -12.78
N GLU A 167 -2.57 -11.40 -11.77
CA GLU A 167 -2.13 -11.78 -10.41
C GLU A 167 -1.50 -13.18 -10.39
N SER A 168 -1.96 -14.08 -11.25
CA SER A 168 -1.49 -15.46 -11.32
C SER A 168 -0.06 -15.57 -11.87
N PHE A 169 0.78 -16.39 -11.24
CA PHE A 169 2.15 -16.69 -11.67
C PHE A 169 2.24 -17.81 -12.71
N THR A 170 1.12 -18.20 -13.32
CA THR A 170 1.09 -19.11 -14.47
C THR A 170 1.73 -18.46 -15.71
N SER A 171 2.04 -19.27 -16.73
CA SER A 171 2.56 -18.75 -18.00
C SER A 171 1.62 -17.72 -18.64
N GLU A 172 0.29 -17.94 -18.56
CA GLU A 172 -0.71 -17.00 -19.06
C GLU A 172 -0.76 -15.73 -18.24
N GLY A 173 -0.81 -15.83 -16.91
CA GLY A 173 -0.80 -14.67 -16.00
C GLY A 173 0.46 -13.82 -16.18
N ASN A 174 1.63 -14.47 -16.34
CA ASN A 174 2.89 -13.77 -16.60
C ASN A 174 2.90 -13.04 -17.94
N ARG A 175 2.29 -13.63 -18.97
CA ARG A 175 2.15 -12.99 -20.28
C ARG A 175 1.27 -11.74 -20.19
N ILE A 176 0.11 -11.83 -19.54
CA ILE A 176 -0.80 -10.71 -19.35
C ILE A 176 -0.14 -9.62 -18.50
N TRP A 177 0.50 -10.01 -17.39
CA TRP A 177 1.21 -9.06 -16.53
C TRP A 177 2.25 -8.27 -17.32
N LYS A 178 3.04 -8.95 -18.17
CA LYS A 178 4.05 -8.27 -18.98
C LYS A 178 3.41 -7.25 -19.94
N GLN A 179 2.32 -7.60 -20.60
CA GLN A 179 1.61 -6.67 -21.49
C GLN A 179 1.09 -5.45 -20.76
N LEU A 180 0.47 -5.65 -19.59
CA LEU A 180 -0.01 -4.56 -18.75
C LEU A 180 1.14 -3.72 -18.19
N PHE A 181 2.26 -4.34 -17.84
CA PHE A 181 3.44 -3.63 -17.33
C PHE A 181 4.07 -2.77 -18.43
N ASP A 182 4.21 -3.28 -19.65
CA ASP A 182 4.71 -2.50 -20.78
C ASP A 182 3.79 -1.29 -21.06
N LEU A 183 2.47 -1.49 -21.05
CA LEU A 183 1.47 -0.41 -21.17
C LEU A 183 1.56 0.59 -20.01
N TYR A 184 1.79 0.13 -18.79
CA TYR A 184 1.98 0.97 -17.62
C TYR A 184 3.22 1.86 -17.75
N GLN A 185 4.35 1.28 -18.22
CA GLN A 185 5.58 2.03 -18.48
C GLN A 185 5.36 3.10 -19.56
N GLU A 186 4.69 2.77 -20.66
CA GLU A 186 4.41 3.72 -21.75
C GLU A 186 3.54 4.90 -21.29
N ARG A 187 2.57 4.68 -20.38
CA ARG A 187 1.61 5.72 -19.98
C ARG A 187 2.08 6.61 -18.83
N TYR A 188 2.94 6.09 -17.95
CA TYR A 188 3.24 6.77 -16.67
C TYR A 188 4.74 7.02 -16.42
N TYR A 189 5.61 6.59 -17.33
CA TYR A 189 7.06 6.84 -17.31
C TYR A 189 7.61 7.28 -18.66
#